data_21cc89baf9eb1b0d1ca52cf42a027eff
#
_entry.id   21cc89baf9eb1b0d1ca52cf42a027eff
#
_cell.length_a   1.000
_cell.length_b   1.000
_cell.length_c   1.000
_cell.angle_alpha   90.00
_cell.angle_beta   90.00
_cell.angle_gamma   90.00
#
_symmetry.space_group_name_H-M   'P 1'
#
loop_
_entity.id
_entity.type
_entity.pdbx_description
1 polymer ?
#
loop_
_entity_poly.entity_id
_entity_poly.type
_entity_poly.pdbx_seq_one_letter_code
_entity_poly.pdbx_strand_id
1 'polypeptide(L)'
;MTEASLELLAPRADVWGFLAEPYHLSDWWPGITGVDPDLRGFAPGARWKVHSTKRNIFTGSRVVETMVLIREIEPYERWSWHLLQPPTDVEVRLHAVAGDRTLVRVAVSRGNPALAIKRLYDLVQTAAEL
;
A
#
# COMPACT_ATOMS: atom_id res chain seq x y z
N MET A 1 -7.84 -15.49 -0.10
CA MET A 1 -6.92 -14.36 0.12
C MET A 1 -6.23 -14.49 1.46
N THR A 2 -4.99 -14.05 1.54
CA THR A 2 -4.25 -13.96 2.80
C THR A 2 -4.43 -12.55 3.37
N GLU A 3 -4.72 -12.48 4.65
CA GLU A 3 -5.01 -11.23 5.34
C GLU A 3 -4.08 -11.04 6.53
N ALA A 4 -3.68 -9.79 6.78
CA ALA A 4 -3.01 -9.38 8.00
C ALA A 4 -3.70 -8.12 8.53
N SER A 5 -3.66 -7.93 9.83
CA SER A 5 -4.21 -6.74 10.46
C SER A 5 -3.31 -6.26 11.58
N LEU A 6 -3.33 -4.95 11.82
CA LEU A 6 -2.55 -4.33 12.88
C LEU A 6 -3.23 -3.01 13.30
N GLU A 7 -3.20 -2.73 14.58
CA GLU A 7 -3.71 -1.46 15.10
C GLU A 7 -2.60 -0.41 15.04
N LEU A 8 -2.88 0.69 14.32
CA LEU A 8 -1.97 1.81 14.17
C LEU A 8 -2.31 2.91 15.19
N LEU A 9 -1.28 3.55 15.72
CA LEU A 9 -1.39 4.57 16.76
C LEU A 9 -1.66 5.96 16.16
N ALA A 10 -2.65 6.06 15.28
CA ALA A 10 -3.03 7.31 14.61
C ALA A 10 -4.51 7.28 14.27
N PRO A 11 -5.17 8.46 14.22
CA PRO A 11 -6.55 8.56 13.77
C PRO A 11 -6.74 8.09 12.33
N ARG A 12 -7.92 7.60 12.01
CA ARG A 12 -8.25 7.08 10.68
C ARG A 12 -7.98 8.10 9.57
N ALA A 13 -8.27 9.36 9.79
CA ALA A 13 -8.01 10.41 8.81
C ALA A 13 -6.52 10.57 8.49
N ASP A 14 -5.65 10.45 9.50
CA ASP A 14 -4.21 10.55 9.31
C ASP A 14 -3.65 9.34 8.56
N VAL A 15 -4.12 8.14 8.89
CA VAL A 15 -3.74 6.92 8.18
C VAL A 15 -4.18 7.00 6.72
N TRP A 16 -5.41 7.44 6.49
CA TRP A 16 -5.93 7.61 5.14
C TRP A 16 -5.12 8.62 4.33
N GLY A 17 -4.78 9.76 4.93
CA GLY A 17 -3.96 10.79 4.28
C GLY A 17 -2.60 10.27 3.85
N PHE A 18 -1.99 9.40 4.66
CA PHE A 18 -0.74 8.74 4.31
C PHE A 18 -0.92 7.79 3.12
N LEU A 19 -1.95 6.95 3.16
CA LEU A 19 -2.22 5.97 2.11
C LEU A 19 -2.63 6.63 0.79
N ALA A 20 -3.31 7.75 0.85
CA ALA A 20 -3.82 8.46 -0.33
C ALA A 20 -2.71 9.16 -1.14
N GLU A 21 -1.51 9.31 -0.60
CA GLU A 21 -0.38 9.84 -1.34
C GLU A 21 0.27 8.72 -2.16
N PRO A 22 0.19 8.74 -3.52
CA PRO A 22 0.69 7.64 -4.36
C PRO A 22 2.15 7.30 -4.12
N TYR A 23 3.00 8.29 -3.89
CA TYR A 23 4.44 8.08 -3.69
C TYR A 23 4.76 7.28 -2.44
N HIS A 24 3.87 7.25 -1.45
CA HIS A 24 4.09 6.46 -0.23
C HIS A 24 4.01 4.96 -0.46
N LEU A 25 3.41 4.51 -1.57
CA LEU A 25 3.29 3.07 -1.84
C LEU A 25 4.67 2.37 -1.87
N SER A 26 5.68 3.04 -2.41
CA SER A 26 7.04 2.50 -2.43
C SER A 26 7.68 2.43 -1.03
N ASP A 27 7.15 3.17 -0.06
CA ASP A 27 7.68 3.18 1.30
C ASP A 27 7.17 2.00 2.12
N TRP A 28 5.93 1.58 1.89
CA TRP A 28 5.35 0.52 2.73
C TRP A 28 5.08 -0.79 2.00
N TRP A 29 4.94 -0.79 0.67
CA TRP A 29 4.70 -2.03 -0.08
C TRP A 29 6.01 -2.70 -0.48
N PRO A 30 6.30 -3.93 0.00
CA PRO A 30 7.57 -4.62 -0.32
C PRO A 30 7.72 -4.87 -1.81
N GLY A 31 8.91 -4.62 -2.32
CA GLY A 31 9.24 -4.86 -3.71
C GLY A 31 8.97 -3.70 -4.65
N ILE A 32 8.18 -2.71 -4.26
CA ILE A 32 7.98 -1.49 -5.03
C ILE A 32 9.00 -0.44 -4.60
N THR A 33 9.83 0.03 -5.54
CA THR A 33 10.91 0.98 -5.29
C THR A 33 10.64 2.38 -5.85
N GLY A 34 9.61 2.52 -6.67
CA GLY A 34 9.22 3.81 -7.21
C GLY A 34 7.81 3.78 -7.76
N VAL A 35 7.16 4.94 -7.78
CA VAL A 35 5.78 5.10 -8.25
C VAL A 35 5.69 6.37 -9.10
N ASP A 36 5.11 6.25 -10.29
CA ASP A 36 4.77 7.37 -11.17
C ASP A 36 3.26 7.37 -11.37
N PRO A 37 2.49 8.16 -10.59
CA PRO A 37 1.05 8.22 -10.74
C PRO A 37 0.66 8.97 -12.02
N ASP A 38 -0.53 8.64 -12.55
CA ASP A 38 -1.09 9.40 -13.65
C ASP A 38 -1.78 10.69 -13.14
N LEU A 39 -2.40 11.45 -14.05
CA LEU A 39 -3.06 12.71 -13.70
C LEU A 39 -4.29 12.53 -12.80
N ARG A 40 -4.85 11.32 -12.71
CA ARG A 40 -5.96 11.05 -11.81
C ARG A 40 -5.51 10.91 -10.36
N GLY A 41 -4.25 10.53 -10.15
CA GLY A 41 -3.70 10.36 -8.82
C GLY A 41 -4.39 9.26 -8.02
N PHE A 42 -4.93 9.58 -6.85
CA PHE A 42 -5.64 8.63 -5.99
C PHE A 42 -7.14 8.70 -6.28
N ALA A 43 -7.55 8.02 -7.34
CA ALA A 43 -8.94 7.98 -7.80
C ALA A 43 -9.24 6.65 -8.50
N PRO A 44 -10.51 6.19 -8.49
CA PRO A 44 -10.89 4.98 -9.22
C PRO A 44 -10.57 5.11 -10.71
N GLY A 45 -9.98 4.05 -11.27
CA GLY A 45 -9.55 4.02 -12.66
C GLY A 45 -8.16 4.60 -12.92
N ALA A 46 -7.51 5.17 -11.92
CA ALA A 46 -6.14 5.66 -12.04
C ALA A 46 -5.17 4.50 -12.32
N ARG A 47 -4.11 4.80 -13.04
CA ARG A 47 -3.05 3.86 -13.39
C ARG A 47 -1.72 4.41 -12.92
N TRP A 48 -1.08 3.72 -11.99
CA TRP A 48 0.23 4.10 -11.48
C TRP A 48 1.29 3.19 -12.06
N LYS A 49 2.24 3.77 -12.76
CA LYS A 49 3.42 3.03 -13.18
C LYS A 49 4.29 2.79 -11.95
N VAL A 50 4.68 1.55 -11.70
CA VAL A 50 5.49 1.21 -10.54
C VAL A 50 6.75 0.48 -10.97
N HIS A 51 7.81 0.67 -10.20
CA HIS A 51 9.11 0.06 -10.44
C HIS A 51 9.40 -0.89 -9.30
N SER A 52 9.96 -2.06 -9.63
CA SER A 52 10.41 -3.03 -8.66
C SER A 52 11.80 -3.55 -9.03
N THR A 53 12.55 -4.00 -8.04
CA THR A 53 13.87 -4.57 -8.26
C THR A 53 13.78 -6.09 -8.19
N LYS A 54 14.21 -6.77 -9.26
CA LYS A 54 14.36 -8.23 -9.29
C LYS A 54 15.84 -8.57 -9.21
N ARG A 55 16.17 -9.51 -8.32
CA ARG A 55 17.52 -10.06 -8.21
C ARG A 55 17.62 -11.36 -8.96
N ASN A 56 18.73 -11.51 -9.71
CA ASN A 56 19.10 -12.77 -10.35
C ASN A 56 20.57 -13.03 -10.00
N ILE A 57 20.87 -14.23 -9.53
CA ILE A 57 22.24 -14.60 -9.13
C ILE A 57 23.23 -14.60 -10.30
N PHE A 58 22.75 -14.70 -11.54
CA PHE A 58 23.60 -14.72 -12.72
C PHE A 58 23.75 -13.37 -13.40
N THR A 59 22.74 -12.49 -13.30
CA THR A 59 22.71 -11.22 -14.02
C THR A 59 22.68 -10.00 -13.09
N GLY A 60 22.67 -10.21 -11.76
CA GLY A 60 22.56 -9.13 -10.79
C GLY A 60 21.14 -8.61 -10.63
N SER A 61 21.03 -7.39 -10.11
CA SER A 61 19.74 -6.73 -9.90
C SER A 61 19.32 -5.94 -11.13
N ARG A 62 18.02 -5.94 -11.43
CA ARG A 62 17.45 -5.10 -12.48
C ARG A 62 16.14 -4.50 -12.04
N VAL A 63 15.82 -3.31 -12.55
CA VAL A 63 14.55 -2.66 -12.33
C VAL A 63 13.53 -3.19 -13.33
N VAL A 64 12.36 -3.57 -12.86
CA VAL A 64 11.24 -4.03 -13.66
C VAL A 64 10.08 -3.05 -13.48
N GLU A 65 9.48 -2.65 -14.60
CA GLU A 65 8.32 -1.76 -14.60
C GLU A 65 7.04 -2.56 -14.73
N THR A 66 6.05 -2.23 -13.93
CA THR A 66 4.69 -2.77 -14.02
C THR A 66 3.69 -1.67 -13.67
N MET A 67 2.44 -2.03 -13.47
CA MET A 67 1.37 -1.05 -13.27
C MET A 67 0.46 -1.47 -12.13
N VAL A 68 0.03 -0.48 -11.36
CA VAL A 68 -1.04 -0.61 -10.36
C VAL A 68 -2.30 0.05 -10.94
N LEU A 69 -3.40 -0.69 -10.95
CA LEU A 69 -4.71 -0.19 -11.36
C LEU A 69 -5.52 0.08 -10.10
N ILE A 70 -5.89 1.34 -9.88
CA ILE A 70 -6.74 1.71 -8.75
C ILE A 70 -8.17 1.34 -9.11
N ARG A 71 -8.81 0.48 -8.30
CA ARG A 71 -10.16 0.00 -8.57
C ARG A 71 -11.22 0.76 -7.80
N GLU A 72 -11.25 0.61 -6.49
CA GLU A 72 -12.30 1.20 -5.66
C GLU A 72 -11.69 2.01 -4.54
N ILE A 73 -12.33 3.13 -4.23
CA ILE A 73 -11.98 3.99 -3.11
C ILE A 73 -13.26 4.39 -2.40
N GLU A 74 -13.36 4.01 -1.12
CA GLU A 74 -14.35 4.54 -0.19
C GLU A 74 -13.56 5.37 0.82
N PRO A 75 -13.65 6.71 0.77
CA PRO A 75 -12.82 7.58 1.59
C PRO A 75 -12.84 7.21 3.06
N TYR A 76 -11.66 7.12 3.67
CA TYR A 76 -11.40 6.76 5.07
C TYR A 76 -11.77 5.32 5.45
N GLU A 77 -12.29 4.51 4.52
CA GLU A 77 -12.77 3.17 4.84
C GLU A 77 -12.09 2.07 4.04
N ARG A 78 -11.99 2.21 2.72
CA ARG A 78 -11.53 1.13 1.87
C ARG A 78 -10.83 1.61 0.61
N TRP A 79 -9.78 0.89 0.24
CA TRP A 79 -9.04 1.09 -1.00
C TRP A 79 -8.70 -0.27 -1.58
N SER A 80 -9.03 -0.50 -2.85
CA SER A 80 -8.65 -1.72 -3.56
C SER A 80 -7.89 -1.38 -4.84
N TRP A 81 -6.92 -2.22 -5.15
CA TRP A 81 -6.09 -2.04 -6.34
C TRP A 81 -5.58 -3.39 -6.86
N HIS A 82 -5.12 -3.37 -8.10
CA HIS A 82 -4.60 -4.56 -8.77
C HIS A 82 -3.21 -4.27 -9.32
N LEU A 83 -2.25 -5.10 -8.94
CA LEU A 83 -0.91 -5.09 -9.49
C LEU A 83 -0.87 -6.04 -10.69
N LEU A 84 -0.37 -5.58 -11.86
CA LEU A 84 -0.38 -6.40 -13.07
C LEU A 84 0.66 -7.52 -13.05
N GLN A 85 1.85 -7.27 -12.49
CA GLN A 85 2.95 -8.25 -12.50
C GLN A 85 3.70 -8.26 -11.17
N PRO A 86 3.71 -9.35 -10.40
CA PRO A 86 2.85 -10.53 -10.59
C PRO A 86 1.38 -10.18 -10.30
N PRO A 87 0.40 -10.84 -10.96
CA PRO A 87 -1.01 -10.48 -10.79
C PRO A 87 -1.43 -10.60 -9.33
N THR A 88 -1.82 -9.48 -8.72
CA THR A 88 -2.13 -9.45 -7.29
C THR A 88 -3.26 -8.47 -7.04
N ASP A 89 -4.33 -8.94 -6.45
CA ASP A 89 -5.40 -8.07 -5.95
C ASP A 89 -5.12 -7.73 -4.49
N VAL A 90 -5.27 -6.46 -4.15
CA VAL A 90 -5.03 -5.95 -2.80
C VAL A 90 -6.23 -5.13 -2.35
N GLU A 91 -6.64 -5.37 -1.10
CA GLU A 91 -7.68 -4.58 -0.45
C GLU A 91 -7.16 -4.11 0.90
N VAL A 92 -7.30 -2.80 1.14
CA VAL A 92 -6.96 -2.17 2.41
C VAL A 92 -8.24 -1.64 3.04
N ARG A 93 -8.49 -2.01 4.31
CA ARG A 93 -9.64 -1.52 5.08
C ARG A 93 -9.18 -0.86 6.35
N LEU A 94 -9.83 0.25 6.69
CA LEU A 94 -9.56 1.01 7.91
C LEU A 94 -10.80 0.99 8.80
N HIS A 95 -10.58 0.69 10.08
CA HIS A 95 -11.63 0.74 11.10
C HIS A 95 -11.17 1.61 12.26
N ALA A 96 -11.93 2.64 12.58
CA ALA A 96 -11.64 3.46 13.74
C ALA A 96 -11.87 2.64 15.03
N VAL A 97 -10.93 2.73 15.96
CA VAL A 97 -11.03 2.13 17.29
C VAL A 97 -10.85 3.20 18.35
N ALA A 98 -11.20 2.88 19.60
CA ALA A 98 -11.13 3.85 20.70
C ALA A 98 -9.71 4.41 20.87
N GLY A 99 -9.59 5.68 21.31
CA GLY A 99 -8.32 6.31 21.65
C GLY A 99 -7.53 6.81 20.44
N ASP A 100 -8.20 7.26 19.38
CA ASP A 100 -7.58 7.78 18.15
C ASP A 100 -6.63 6.78 17.50
N ARG A 101 -7.05 5.53 17.45
CA ARG A 101 -6.31 4.45 16.81
C ARG A 101 -7.10 3.90 15.63
N THR A 102 -6.41 3.22 14.72
CA THR A 102 -7.01 2.66 13.52
C THR A 102 -6.57 1.21 13.35
N LEU A 103 -7.54 0.31 13.22
CA LEU A 103 -7.27 -1.06 12.81
C LEU A 103 -7.17 -1.08 11.29
N VAL A 104 -6.01 -1.47 10.77
CA VAL A 104 -5.78 -1.64 9.34
C VAL A 104 -5.79 -3.12 9.00
N ARG A 105 -6.56 -3.48 7.98
CA ARG A 105 -6.57 -4.83 7.42
C ARG A 105 -6.11 -4.77 5.97
N VAL A 106 -5.17 -5.63 5.63
CA VAL A 106 -4.67 -5.77 4.26
C VAL A 106 -4.87 -7.20 3.81
N ALA A 107 -5.61 -7.38 2.72
CA ALA A 107 -5.85 -8.70 2.12
C ALA A 107 -5.23 -8.74 0.72
N VAL A 108 -4.56 -9.84 0.40
CA VAL A 108 -3.89 -10.03 -0.88
C VAL A 108 -4.28 -11.37 -1.50
N SER A 109 -4.41 -11.40 -2.82
CA SER A 109 -4.66 -12.65 -3.56
C SER A 109 -3.40 -13.49 -3.75
N ARG A 110 -2.23 -12.92 -3.51
CA ARG A 110 -0.94 -13.58 -3.70
C ARG A 110 0.07 -13.05 -2.69
N GLY A 111 0.82 -13.95 -2.07
CA GLY A 111 1.83 -13.59 -1.08
C GLY A 111 1.24 -13.37 0.31
N ASN A 112 1.98 -12.67 1.15
CA ASN A 112 1.61 -12.40 2.54
C ASN A 112 1.78 -10.90 2.83
N PRO A 113 0.74 -10.23 3.33
CA PRO A 113 0.80 -8.78 3.58
C PRO A 113 1.46 -8.39 4.91
N ALA A 114 1.96 -9.34 5.70
CA ALA A 114 2.49 -9.06 7.04
C ALA A 114 3.61 -8.03 7.05
N LEU A 115 4.56 -8.12 6.11
CA LEU A 115 5.66 -7.15 6.03
C LEU A 115 5.18 -5.77 5.62
N ALA A 116 4.24 -5.70 4.68
CA ALA A 116 3.67 -4.43 4.24
C ALA A 116 3.00 -3.70 5.41
N ILE A 117 2.17 -4.41 6.16
CA ILE A 117 1.43 -3.79 7.27
C ILE A 117 2.36 -3.38 8.42
N LYS A 118 3.43 -4.13 8.65
CA LYS A 118 4.44 -3.76 9.64
C LYS A 118 5.18 -2.48 9.24
N ARG A 119 5.56 -2.35 7.98
CA ARG A 119 6.18 -1.12 7.45
C ARG A 119 5.24 0.07 7.59
N LEU A 120 3.98 -0.12 7.27
CA LEU A 120 2.96 0.93 7.43
C LEU A 120 2.86 1.37 8.88
N TYR A 121 2.83 0.42 9.83
CA TYR A 121 2.82 0.72 11.25
C TYR A 121 4.02 1.58 11.64
N ASP A 122 5.23 1.18 11.26
CA ASP A 122 6.45 1.90 11.63
C ASP A 122 6.46 3.32 11.07
N LEU A 123 6.03 3.51 9.82
CA LEU A 123 5.99 4.83 9.17
C LEU A 123 4.95 5.75 9.80
N VAL A 124 3.77 5.26 10.06
CA VAL A 124 2.69 6.05 10.68
C VAL A 124 3.05 6.42 12.11
N GLN A 125 3.63 5.51 12.87
CA GLN A 125 4.08 5.80 14.24
C GLN A 125 5.17 6.86 14.25
N THR A 126 6.15 6.77 13.36
CA THR A 126 7.22 7.76 13.25
C THR A 126 6.66 9.14 12.91
N ALA A 127 5.72 9.23 11.98
CA ALA A 127 5.07 10.48 11.62
C ALA A 127 4.29 11.08 12.79
N ALA A 128 3.64 10.26 13.60
CA ALA A 128 2.89 10.72 14.76
C ALA A 128 3.78 11.24 15.89
N GLU A 129 5.03 10.81 15.98
CA GLU A 129 5.99 11.26 17.00
C GLU A 129 6.67 12.59 16.63
N LEU A 130 6.56 13.01 15.38
CA LEU A 130 7.10 14.28 14.91
C LEU A 130 6.13 15.44 15.21
#